data_6180dcdbd128a787b2f8515dec1c9ca8
#
_entry.id   6180dcdbd128a787b2f8515dec1c9ca8
#
_cell.length_a   1.000
_cell.length_b   1.000
_cell.length_c   1.000
_cell.angle_alpha   90.00
_cell.angle_beta   90.00
_cell.angle_gamma   90.00
#
_symmetry.space_group_name_H-M   'P 1'
#
loop_
_entity.id
_entity.type
_entity.pdbx_description
1 polymer ?
#
loop_
_entity_poly.entity_id
_entity_poly.type
_entity_poly.pdbx_seq_one_letter_code
_entity_poly.pdbx_strand_id
1 'polypeptide(L)'
;MRILIYKTMKICNKLLSLLLVLCLVVTCLAGCQGSGSDTDTGSSKTVDYVAETKLNMDSNTKKQEVTVKSYIDGDTTHFNVPSEFSADGILKARYMGVNTPESTGKIEEWGKKASNFTKEKLLNASSIIVESDNDQWNVDSTGGRHLVWVWYKPKDGKDYRCLNLELVQNGLSIACGTTADRYGDKMSSAFQQAKKEKLHVFSGKDDPDFFYGDAYEVDLKWLRTNISLYDNSKVAFEGVVTYNNNNSVYVEDYDAETDMYYGMSVYYGYETGELLNILKVGNRVRVVGTVTYYETGGTWQVSGLSYREFKPNDPGNTIKISEGNAASNREIDPELFTGGYMDVEAAVSLDSEDVESKSFKYADLIMSTSVSMKNLQVIDVYTTHNGGDNDGAMTLTCKAGDATVDVRTIVLYDEAGNMLTDSAFLGKTIDVKGIVDYFSGSHQVKVFSAKDITVH
;
A
#
# COMPACT_ATOMS: atom_id res chain seq x y z
N MET A 1 2.06 8.79 32.54
CA MET A 1 0.81 9.54 32.80
C MET A 1 -0.16 9.55 31.61
N ARG A 2 0.30 9.72 30.36
CA ARG A 2 -0.57 9.69 29.14
C ARG A 2 -1.17 8.31 28.85
N ILE A 3 -0.43 7.22 29.01
CA ILE A 3 -0.90 5.83 28.78
C ILE A 3 -1.99 5.45 29.80
N LEU A 4 -1.86 5.90 31.05
CA LEU A 4 -2.86 5.64 32.11
C LEU A 4 -4.18 6.37 31.81
N ILE A 5 -4.13 7.61 31.29
CA ILE A 5 -5.31 8.39 30.88
C ILE A 5 -6.02 7.70 29.69
N TYR A 6 -5.28 7.14 28.76
CA TYR A 6 -5.84 6.44 27.61
C TYR A 6 -6.55 5.13 28.00
N LYS A 7 -5.95 4.32 28.91
CA LYS A 7 -6.60 3.10 29.44
C LYS A 7 -7.89 3.44 30.22
N THR A 8 -7.86 4.52 30.98
CA THR A 8 -9.06 4.96 31.77
C THR A 8 -10.17 5.47 30.86
N MET A 9 -9.86 6.17 29.78
CA MET A 9 -10.85 6.60 28.77
C MET A 9 -11.43 5.41 27.98
N LYS A 10 -10.63 4.40 27.64
CA LYS A 10 -11.12 3.18 26.96
C LYS A 10 -12.10 2.38 27.84
N ILE A 11 -11.85 2.30 29.13
CA ILE A 11 -12.76 1.63 30.08
C ILE A 11 -14.05 2.41 30.27
N CYS A 12 -14.00 3.76 30.37
CA CYS A 12 -15.18 4.61 30.46
C CYS A 12 -16.05 4.53 29.20
N ASN A 13 -15.44 4.52 28.00
CA ASN A 13 -16.19 4.41 26.74
C ASN A 13 -16.83 3.03 26.55
N LYS A 14 -16.19 1.93 26.99
CA LYS A 14 -16.81 0.60 26.97
C LYS A 14 -17.97 0.48 27.95
N LEU A 15 -17.90 1.10 29.12
CA LEU A 15 -19.00 1.14 30.10
C LEU A 15 -20.16 2.02 29.59
N LEU A 16 -19.87 3.14 28.94
CA LEU A 16 -20.88 4.03 28.39
C LEU A 16 -21.64 3.40 27.19
N SER A 17 -20.94 2.65 26.33
CA SER A 17 -21.56 1.93 25.22
C SER A 17 -22.45 0.76 25.70
N LEU A 18 -22.06 0.07 26.77
CA LEU A 18 -22.86 -1.01 27.36
C LEU A 18 -24.16 -0.48 28.01
N LEU A 19 -24.14 0.71 28.61
CA LEU A 19 -25.31 1.37 29.16
C LEU A 19 -26.29 1.86 28.09
N LEU A 20 -25.77 2.33 26.92
CA LEU A 20 -26.60 2.79 25.81
C LEU A 20 -27.36 1.62 25.13
N VAL A 21 -26.72 0.45 25.02
CA VAL A 21 -27.35 -0.76 24.46
C VAL A 21 -28.44 -1.30 25.36
N LEU A 22 -28.28 -1.18 26.70
CA LEU A 22 -29.30 -1.65 27.65
C LEU A 22 -30.56 -0.75 27.69
N CYS A 23 -30.44 0.54 27.34
CA CYS A 23 -31.59 1.46 27.26
C CYS A 23 -32.41 1.29 25.97
N LEU A 24 -31.84 0.73 24.90
CA LEU A 24 -32.53 0.54 23.60
C LEU A 24 -33.40 -0.74 23.55
N VAL A 25 -33.21 -1.69 24.45
CA VAL A 25 -33.94 -2.95 24.46
C VAL A 25 -35.32 -2.84 25.18
N VAL A 26 -35.58 -1.76 25.92
CA VAL A 26 -36.80 -1.61 26.72
C VAL A 26 -37.95 -0.88 26.00
N THR A 27 -37.74 -0.31 24.81
CA THR A 27 -38.73 0.53 24.11
C THR A 27 -39.43 -0.10 22.89
N CYS A 28 -39.24 -1.37 22.61
CA CYS A 28 -39.86 -2.02 21.43
C CYS A 28 -40.92 -3.11 21.77
N LEU A 29 -41.79 -2.85 22.76
CA LEU A 29 -43.00 -3.68 23.00
C LEU A 29 -44.21 -2.78 23.24
N ALA A 30 -44.70 -2.13 22.20
CA ALA A 30 -46.08 -1.66 22.17
C ALA A 30 -46.53 -1.60 20.69
N GLY A 31 -47.45 -2.47 20.35
CA GLY A 31 -47.99 -2.60 19.02
C GLY A 31 -48.88 -1.44 18.59
N CYS A 32 -49.14 -1.38 17.29
CA CYS A 32 -50.45 -0.93 16.78
C CYS A 32 -50.68 -1.48 15.36
N GLN A 33 -51.81 -2.11 15.21
CA GLN A 33 -52.48 -2.39 13.93
C GLN A 33 -52.91 -1.08 13.27
N GLY A 34 -52.73 -0.99 11.96
CA GLY A 34 -53.30 0.09 11.17
C GLY A 34 -53.09 -0.16 9.68
N SER A 35 -54.20 -0.35 9.01
CA SER A 35 -54.43 -0.69 7.62
C SER A 35 -53.76 0.18 6.55
N GLY A 36 -53.30 -0.47 5.49
CA GLY A 36 -53.49 -0.19 4.07
C GLY A 36 -53.02 1.13 3.48
N SER A 37 -51.95 1.07 2.72
CA SER A 37 -51.93 1.61 1.34
C SER A 37 -50.76 0.95 0.60
N ASP A 38 -51.05 0.32 -0.51
CA ASP A 38 -50.12 -0.24 -1.46
C ASP A 38 -49.24 0.89 -2.01
N THR A 39 -47.95 0.88 -1.63
CA THR A 39 -46.91 1.46 -2.43
C THR A 39 -46.05 0.33 -2.93
N ASP A 40 -46.18 0.06 -4.21
CA ASP A 40 -45.39 -0.88 -5.00
C ASP A 40 -43.89 -0.53 -4.85
N THR A 41 -43.26 -1.06 -3.82
CA THR A 41 -41.80 -1.15 -3.75
C THR A 41 -41.40 -2.35 -4.55
N GLY A 42 -41.24 -2.15 -5.86
CA GLY A 42 -40.70 -3.13 -6.77
C GLY A 42 -39.42 -3.70 -6.23
N SER A 43 -39.49 -4.86 -5.60
CA SER A 43 -38.36 -5.71 -5.33
C SER A 43 -37.71 -6.03 -6.67
N SER A 44 -36.70 -5.31 -7.07
CA SER A 44 -35.95 -5.61 -8.28
C SER A 44 -35.36 -6.99 -8.10
N LYS A 45 -35.89 -7.98 -8.84
CA LYS A 45 -35.45 -9.37 -8.82
C LYS A 45 -33.96 -9.39 -9.12
N THR A 46 -33.15 -9.95 -8.21
CA THR A 46 -31.73 -10.21 -8.42
C THR A 46 -31.55 -11.05 -9.69
N VAL A 47 -30.72 -10.56 -10.61
CA VAL A 47 -30.44 -11.25 -11.88
C VAL A 47 -29.23 -12.17 -11.69
N ASP A 48 -29.34 -13.41 -12.13
CA ASP A 48 -28.18 -14.33 -12.18
C ASP A 48 -27.51 -14.23 -13.55
N TYR A 49 -26.61 -13.24 -13.69
CA TYR A 49 -25.86 -12.99 -14.90
C TYR A 49 -24.98 -14.18 -15.30
N VAL A 50 -24.51 -14.97 -14.33
CA VAL A 50 -23.73 -16.20 -14.61
C VAL A 50 -24.60 -17.25 -15.29
N ALA A 51 -25.85 -17.45 -14.83
CA ALA A 51 -26.75 -18.38 -15.47
C ALA A 51 -27.19 -17.96 -16.89
N GLU A 52 -27.26 -16.64 -17.12
CA GLU A 52 -27.59 -16.05 -18.43
C GLU A 52 -26.43 -16.08 -19.43
N THR A 53 -25.20 -16.29 -18.96
CA THR A 53 -24.00 -16.24 -19.81
C THR A 53 -23.55 -17.66 -20.14
N LYS A 54 -23.43 -17.97 -21.44
CA LYS A 54 -23.10 -19.32 -21.91
C LYS A 54 -21.79 -19.33 -22.69
N LEU A 55 -20.98 -20.36 -22.45
CA LEU A 55 -19.78 -20.62 -23.27
C LEU A 55 -20.25 -21.03 -24.67
N ASN A 56 -19.80 -20.27 -25.68
CA ASN A 56 -20.02 -20.60 -27.08
C ASN A 56 -18.77 -21.28 -27.65
N MET A 57 -18.83 -22.60 -27.81
CA MET A 57 -17.72 -23.39 -28.34
C MET A 57 -17.43 -23.09 -29.81
N ASP A 58 -18.41 -22.60 -30.57
CA ASP A 58 -18.30 -22.30 -32.02
C ASP A 58 -17.84 -20.84 -32.29
N SER A 59 -17.60 -20.06 -31.25
CA SER A 59 -17.07 -18.68 -31.42
C SER A 59 -15.62 -18.69 -31.91
N ASN A 60 -15.18 -17.58 -32.52
CA ASN A 60 -13.82 -17.40 -33.05
C ASN A 60 -12.72 -17.25 -31.98
N THR A 61 -13.11 -17.21 -30.68
CA THR A 61 -12.15 -17.12 -29.57
C THR A 61 -11.32 -18.40 -29.45
N LYS A 62 -10.11 -18.27 -28.94
CA LYS A 62 -9.26 -19.42 -28.61
C LYS A 62 -9.79 -20.08 -27.33
N LYS A 63 -9.78 -21.39 -27.28
CA LYS A 63 -10.21 -22.17 -26.12
C LYS A 63 -9.21 -23.29 -25.85
N GLN A 64 -8.93 -23.55 -24.59
CA GLN A 64 -8.07 -24.64 -24.16
C GLN A 64 -8.68 -25.32 -22.93
N GLU A 65 -8.89 -26.63 -23.01
CA GLU A 65 -9.19 -27.42 -21.82
C GLU A 65 -7.93 -27.57 -20.96
N VAL A 66 -8.09 -27.38 -19.62
CA VAL A 66 -6.97 -27.28 -18.69
C VAL A 66 -7.26 -28.03 -17.39
N THR A 67 -6.19 -28.32 -16.64
CA THR A 67 -6.29 -28.77 -15.24
C THR A 67 -5.53 -27.81 -14.33
N VAL A 68 -5.96 -27.68 -13.07
CA VAL A 68 -5.29 -26.78 -12.14
C VAL A 68 -3.91 -27.34 -11.79
N LYS A 69 -2.89 -26.49 -11.88
CA LYS A 69 -1.55 -26.75 -11.35
C LYS A 69 -1.36 -26.15 -9.97
N SER A 70 -1.69 -24.86 -9.81
CA SER A 70 -1.61 -24.17 -8.51
C SER A 70 -2.60 -23.01 -8.44
N TYR A 71 -3.22 -22.85 -7.29
CA TYR A 71 -4.01 -21.67 -6.95
C TYR A 71 -3.05 -20.60 -6.44
N ILE A 72 -3.10 -19.41 -7.03
CA ILE A 72 -2.23 -18.29 -6.67
C ILE A 72 -3.03 -17.29 -5.84
N ASP A 73 -4.13 -16.78 -6.40
CA ASP A 73 -5.01 -15.82 -5.76
C ASP A 73 -6.47 -15.98 -6.27
N GLY A 74 -7.37 -15.11 -5.86
CA GLY A 74 -8.76 -15.15 -6.29
C GLY A 74 -8.96 -15.00 -7.79
N ASP A 75 -8.11 -14.22 -8.46
CA ASP A 75 -8.15 -13.92 -9.89
C ASP A 75 -6.93 -14.42 -10.69
N THR A 76 -6.10 -15.24 -10.07
CA THR A 76 -4.89 -15.79 -10.69
C THR A 76 -4.75 -17.27 -10.37
N THR A 77 -4.65 -18.09 -11.42
CA THR A 77 -4.46 -19.55 -11.30
C THR A 77 -3.44 -20.00 -12.34
N HIS A 78 -2.55 -20.90 -11.96
CA HIS A 78 -1.71 -21.60 -12.93
C HIS A 78 -2.37 -22.91 -13.34
N PHE A 79 -2.45 -23.14 -14.64
CA PHE A 79 -3.03 -24.34 -15.21
C PHE A 79 -1.98 -25.17 -15.93
N ASN A 80 -2.17 -26.49 -15.97
CA ASN A 80 -1.45 -27.37 -16.86
C ASN A 80 -2.07 -27.28 -18.27
N VAL A 81 -1.21 -27.13 -19.26
CA VAL A 81 -1.57 -27.08 -20.68
C VAL A 81 -0.66 -27.99 -21.49
N PRO A 82 -1.07 -28.40 -22.70
CA PRO A 82 -0.17 -29.13 -23.60
C PRO A 82 1.10 -28.33 -23.95
N SER A 83 2.19 -29.04 -24.27
CA SER A 83 3.47 -28.42 -24.63
C SER A 83 3.41 -27.58 -25.93
N GLU A 84 2.42 -27.85 -26.78
CA GLU A 84 2.13 -27.05 -27.97
C GLU A 84 1.58 -25.66 -27.63
N PHE A 85 0.98 -25.50 -26.44
CA PHE A 85 0.51 -24.22 -25.94
C PHE A 85 1.62 -23.42 -25.25
N SER A 86 2.37 -24.08 -24.38
CA SER A 86 3.49 -23.49 -23.66
C SER A 86 4.58 -24.54 -23.44
N ALA A 87 5.83 -24.20 -23.74
CA ALA A 87 6.96 -25.13 -23.69
C ALA A 87 7.20 -25.72 -22.29
N ASP A 88 6.86 -25.00 -21.23
CA ASP A 88 6.94 -25.44 -19.84
C ASP A 88 5.67 -26.16 -19.36
N GLY A 89 4.67 -26.33 -20.23
CA GLY A 89 3.40 -26.96 -19.93
C GLY A 89 2.52 -26.16 -18.94
N ILE A 90 2.79 -24.85 -18.76
CA ILE A 90 2.10 -24.01 -17.77
C ILE A 90 1.46 -22.81 -18.46
N LEU A 91 0.19 -22.57 -18.17
CA LEU A 91 -0.50 -21.32 -18.46
C LEU A 91 -0.69 -20.56 -17.15
N LYS A 92 -0.02 -19.42 -17.02
CA LYS A 92 -0.25 -18.47 -15.93
C LYS A 92 -1.46 -17.61 -16.32
N ALA A 93 -2.59 -17.88 -15.72
CA ALA A 93 -3.86 -17.22 -16.04
C ALA A 93 -4.13 -16.05 -15.09
N ARG A 94 -4.33 -14.87 -15.66
CA ARG A 94 -4.94 -13.70 -15.01
C ARG A 94 -6.37 -13.57 -15.54
N TYR A 95 -7.33 -13.50 -14.63
CA TYR A 95 -8.74 -13.50 -15.00
C TYR A 95 -9.14 -12.15 -15.61
N MET A 96 -9.63 -12.19 -16.84
CA MET A 96 -10.05 -11.00 -17.57
C MET A 96 -11.16 -10.26 -16.84
N GLY A 97 -11.02 -8.95 -16.68
CA GLY A 97 -12.02 -8.10 -16.05
C GLY A 97 -12.21 -8.31 -14.53
N VAL A 98 -11.33 -9.04 -13.86
CA VAL A 98 -11.41 -9.30 -12.42
C VAL A 98 -10.19 -8.74 -11.72
N ASN A 99 -10.39 -8.12 -10.57
CA ASN A 99 -9.35 -7.75 -9.63
C ASN A 99 -9.85 -8.05 -8.23
N THR A 100 -9.47 -9.21 -7.68
CA THR A 100 -9.82 -9.57 -6.31
C THR A 100 -8.89 -8.88 -5.33
N PRO A 101 -9.32 -8.63 -4.08
CA PRO A 101 -8.39 -8.27 -3.02
C PRO A 101 -7.32 -9.35 -2.86
N GLU A 102 -6.10 -8.95 -2.53
CA GLU A 102 -4.95 -9.85 -2.42
C GLU A 102 -5.07 -10.83 -1.25
N SER A 103 -4.75 -12.09 -1.46
CA SER A 103 -4.73 -13.14 -0.44
C SER A 103 -3.32 -13.63 -0.11
N THR A 104 -2.31 -13.19 -0.86
CA THR A 104 -0.89 -13.52 -0.69
C THR A 104 -0.05 -12.24 -0.70
N GLY A 105 1.10 -12.27 -0.04
CA GLY A 105 1.94 -11.06 0.08
C GLY A 105 1.29 -10.01 0.99
N LYS A 106 0.73 -8.95 0.42
CA LYS A 106 -0.12 -8.00 1.12
C LYS A 106 -1.53 -8.59 1.23
N ILE A 107 -1.92 -9.08 2.41
CA ILE A 107 -3.25 -9.66 2.62
C ILE A 107 -4.27 -8.53 2.80
N GLU A 108 -5.32 -8.55 1.98
CA GLU A 108 -6.40 -7.56 1.99
C GLU A 108 -7.72 -8.17 2.48
N GLU A 109 -8.62 -7.30 2.99
CA GLU A 109 -9.98 -7.71 3.34
C GLU A 109 -10.67 -8.41 2.16
N TRP A 110 -11.37 -9.52 2.44
CA TRP A 110 -12.06 -10.36 1.46
C TRP A 110 -11.12 -11.10 0.48
N GLY A 111 -9.79 -10.91 0.54
CA GLY A 111 -8.84 -11.62 -0.31
C GLY A 111 -8.86 -13.12 -0.08
N LYS A 112 -8.78 -13.55 1.18
CA LYS A 112 -8.89 -14.97 1.54
C LYS A 112 -10.24 -15.58 1.10
N LYS A 113 -11.33 -14.80 1.20
CA LYS A 113 -12.66 -15.23 0.74
C LYS A 113 -12.69 -15.42 -0.77
N ALA A 114 -12.14 -14.49 -1.55
CA ALA A 114 -12.07 -14.56 -3.01
C ALA A 114 -11.20 -15.75 -3.47
N SER A 115 -10.03 -15.94 -2.86
CA SER A 115 -9.13 -17.06 -3.15
C SER A 115 -9.78 -18.42 -2.87
N ASN A 116 -10.44 -18.55 -1.70
CA ASN A 116 -11.15 -19.77 -1.33
C ASN A 116 -12.34 -20.04 -2.28
N PHE A 117 -13.05 -19.00 -2.72
CA PHE A 117 -14.15 -19.12 -3.68
C PHE A 117 -13.66 -19.70 -5.01
N THR A 118 -12.60 -19.14 -5.58
CA THR A 118 -11.97 -19.64 -6.80
C THR A 118 -11.53 -21.09 -6.65
N LYS A 119 -10.82 -21.39 -5.55
CA LYS A 119 -10.33 -22.75 -5.26
C LYS A 119 -11.48 -23.76 -5.15
N GLU A 120 -12.55 -23.42 -4.43
CA GLU A 120 -13.73 -24.29 -4.26
C GLU A 120 -14.37 -24.62 -5.62
N LYS A 121 -14.58 -23.60 -6.47
CA LYS A 121 -15.22 -23.79 -7.78
C LYS A 121 -14.39 -24.69 -8.69
N LEU A 122 -13.08 -24.42 -8.79
CA LEU A 122 -12.19 -25.19 -9.67
C LEU A 122 -11.92 -26.61 -9.15
N LEU A 123 -11.81 -26.79 -7.81
CA LEU A 123 -11.62 -28.13 -7.20
C LEU A 123 -12.84 -29.04 -7.42
N ASN A 124 -14.04 -28.45 -7.44
CA ASN A 124 -15.31 -29.15 -7.66
C ASN A 124 -15.77 -29.15 -9.13
N ALA A 125 -14.88 -28.79 -10.06
CA ALA A 125 -15.16 -28.86 -11.48
C ALA A 125 -14.93 -30.27 -12.06
N SER A 126 -15.78 -30.68 -12.98
CA SER A 126 -15.59 -31.88 -13.83
C SER A 126 -14.77 -31.57 -15.08
N SER A 127 -14.75 -30.33 -15.55
CA SER A 127 -13.96 -29.83 -16.65
C SER A 127 -13.73 -28.32 -16.51
N ILE A 128 -12.58 -27.82 -16.95
CA ILE A 128 -12.21 -26.41 -16.95
C ILE A 128 -11.74 -26.04 -18.35
N ILE A 129 -12.27 -24.92 -18.87
CA ILE A 129 -11.87 -24.34 -20.15
C ILE A 129 -11.42 -22.90 -19.90
N VAL A 130 -10.25 -22.52 -20.42
CA VAL A 130 -9.85 -21.12 -20.53
C VAL A 130 -10.17 -20.63 -21.94
N GLU A 131 -10.72 -19.42 -22.04
CA GLU A 131 -11.11 -18.78 -23.29
C GLU A 131 -10.41 -17.42 -23.41
N SER A 132 -9.90 -17.11 -24.60
CA SER A 132 -9.38 -15.75 -24.91
C SER A 132 -10.54 -14.76 -25.10
N ASP A 133 -10.25 -13.46 -25.00
CA ASP A 133 -11.25 -12.42 -25.23
C ASP A 133 -11.64 -12.27 -26.70
N ASN A 134 -10.69 -12.52 -27.59
CA ASN A 134 -10.84 -12.45 -29.04
C ASN A 134 -10.16 -13.66 -29.72
N ASP A 135 -9.80 -13.58 -31.01
CA ASP A 135 -9.16 -14.65 -31.77
C ASP A 135 -7.66 -14.84 -31.45
N GLN A 136 -7.11 -14.11 -30.43
CA GLN A 136 -5.72 -14.17 -29.99
C GLN A 136 -5.63 -14.46 -28.49
N TRP A 137 -4.52 -15.09 -28.07
CA TRP A 137 -4.12 -15.14 -26.67
C TRP A 137 -3.42 -13.84 -26.27
N ASN A 138 -4.09 -13.01 -25.48
CA ASN A 138 -3.53 -11.76 -24.97
C ASN A 138 -2.82 -12.00 -23.63
N VAL A 139 -1.80 -11.21 -23.36
CA VAL A 139 -1.09 -11.20 -22.08
C VAL A 139 -1.29 -9.88 -21.37
N ASP A 140 -1.12 -9.89 -20.06
CA ASP A 140 -1.19 -8.68 -19.25
C ASP A 140 0.01 -7.73 -19.49
N SER A 141 -0.02 -6.56 -18.90
CA SER A 141 1.04 -5.54 -19.06
C SER A 141 2.42 -6.00 -18.61
N THR A 142 2.51 -7.04 -17.76
CA THR A 142 3.79 -7.62 -17.34
C THR A 142 4.35 -8.61 -18.38
N GLY A 143 3.54 -9.00 -19.38
CA GLY A 143 3.89 -9.96 -20.41
C GLY A 143 4.02 -11.41 -19.91
N GLY A 144 3.74 -11.66 -18.64
CA GLY A 144 3.98 -12.97 -18.01
C GLY A 144 2.72 -13.82 -17.79
N ARG A 145 1.53 -13.23 -17.89
CA ARG A 145 0.26 -13.93 -17.60
C ARG A 145 -0.72 -13.73 -18.75
N HIS A 146 -1.42 -14.81 -19.13
CA HIS A 146 -2.48 -14.74 -20.14
C HIS A 146 -3.77 -14.18 -19.53
N LEU A 147 -4.39 -13.22 -20.22
CA LEU A 147 -5.70 -12.67 -19.87
C LEU A 147 -6.77 -13.61 -20.41
N VAL A 148 -7.54 -14.24 -19.51
CA VAL A 148 -8.48 -15.29 -19.88
C VAL A 148 -9.83 -15.18 -19.18
N TRP A 149 -10.85 -15.69 -19.86
CA TRP A 149 -12.12 -16.06 -19.25
C TRP A 149 -12.02 -17.52 -18.82
N VAL A 150 -12.32 -17.81 -17.53
CA VAL A 150 -12.23 -19.15 -16.95
C VAL A 150 -13.63 -19.72 -16.84
N TRP A 151 -13.86 -20.82 -17.51
CA TRP A 151 -15.12 -21.56 -17.51
C TRP A 151 -14.93 -22.87 -16.77
N TYR A 152 -15.76 -23.14 -15.80
CA TYR A 152 -15.77 -24.42 -15.11
C TYR A 152 -17.13 -25.11 -15.21
N LYS A 153 -17.13 -26.43 -15.34
CA LYS A 153 -18.33 -27.24 -15.31
C LYS A 153 -18.44 -27.90 -13.95
N PRO A 154 -19.43 -27.55 -13.09
CA PRO A 154 -19.62 -28.24 -11.79
C PRO A 154 -19.80 -29.74 -11.98
N LYS A 155 -19.34 -30.57 -11.03
CA LYS A 155 -19.47 -32.04 -11.07
C LYS A 155 -20.92 -32.49 -11.28
N ASP A 156 -21.85 -31.80 -10.64
CA ASP A 156 -23.29 -32.10 -10.72
C ASP A 156 -24.02 -31.18 -11.71
N GLY A 157 -23.28 -30.35 -12.46
CA GLY A 157 -23.82 -29.36 -13.41
C GLY A 157 -23.79 -29.85 -14.86
N LYS A 158 -24.76 -29.38 -15.65
CA LYS A 158 -24.81 -29.67 -17.09
C LYS A 158 -24.03 -28.63 -17.92
N ASP A 159 -24.04 -27.39 -17.49
CA ASP A 159 -23.50 -26.25 -18.22
C ASP A 159 -22.20 -25.73 -17.59
N TYR A 160 -21.35 -25.11 -18.44
CA TYR A 160 -20.22 -24.33 -17.98
C TYR A 160 -20.69 -23.01 -17.36
N ARG A 161 -19.98 -22.56 -16.33
CA ARG A 161 -20.19 -21.28 -15.63
C ARG A 161 -18.93 -20.41 -15.75
N CYS A 162 -19.08 -19.13 -16.00
CA CYS A 162 -17.97 -18.18 -16.10
C CYS A 162 -17.55 -17.77 -14.68
N LEU A 163 -16.36 -18.21 -14.25
CA LEU A 163 -15.83 -17.92 -12.91
C LEU A 163 -15.51 -16.43 -12.73
N ASN A 164 -15.01 -15.76 -13.78
CA ASN A 164 -14.77 -14.32 -13.77
C ASN A 164 -16.04 -13.55 -13.39
N LEU A 165 -17.14 -13.85 -14.09
CA LEU A 165 -18.42 -13.19 -13.85
C LEU A 165 -19.01 -13.58 -12.48
N GLU A 166 -18.77 -14.80 -12.03
CA GLU A 166 -19.27 -15.27 -10.73
C GLU A 166 -18.55 -14.58 -9.56
N LEU A 167 -17.25 -14.30 -9.66
CA LEU A 167 -16.50 -13.50 -8.69
C LEU A 167 -17.07 -12.07 -8.59
N VAL A 168 -17.32 -11.43 -9.73
CA VAL A 168 -17.89 -10.08 -9.78
C VAL A 168 -19.31 -10.05 -9.23
N GLN A 169 -20.16 -10.99 -9.65
CA GLN A 169 -21.56 -11.08 -9.20
C GLN A 169 -21.67 -11.29 -7.68
N ASN A 170 -20.71 -11.97 -7.08
CA ASN A 170 -20.65 -12.17 -5.63
C ASN A 170 -19.96 -11.02 -4.87
N GLY A 171 -19.57 -9.93 -5.55
CA GLY A 171 -18.89 -8.82 -4.90
C GLY A 171 -17.51 -9.19 -4.33
N LEU A 172 -16.80 -10.12 -4.96
CA LEU A 172 -15.45 -10.56 -4.61
C LEU A 172 -14.38 -9.96 -5.52
N SER A 173 -14.75 -8.98 -6.36
CA SER A 173 -13.85 -8.23 -7.22
C SER A 173 -14.07 -6.74 -7.04
N ILE A 174 -12.99 -5.97 -6.95
CA ILE A 174 -13.00 -4.50 -6.86
C ILE A 174 -13.08 -3.81 -8.22
N ALA A 175 -12.95 -4.57 -9.30
CA ALA A 175 -13.07 -4.11 -10.69
C ALA A 175 -13.88 -5.09 -11.53
N CYS A 176 -14.36 -4.66 -12.70
CA CYS A 176 -15.18 -5.46 -13.60
C CYS A 176 -14.74 -5.43 -15.08
N GLY A 177 -13.55 -4.89 -15.37
CA GLY A 177 -13.10 -4.68 -16.75
C GLY A 177 -13.86 -3.56 -17.46
N THR A 178 -13.87 -3.61 -18.78
CA THR A 178 -14.52 -2.61 -19.65
C THR A 178 -15.66 -3.23 -20.46
N THR A 179 -16.60 -2.41 -20.93
CA THR A 179 -17.70 -2.86 -21.81
C THR A 179 -17.19 -3.32 -23.20
N ALA A 180 -15.94 -3.01 -23.55
CA ALA A 180 -15.31 -3.47 -24.78
C ALA A 180 -14.87 -4.94 -24.71
N ASP A 181 -14.73 -5.49 -23.49
CA ASP A 181 -14.39 -6.88 -23.28
C ASP A 181 -15.57 -7.78 -23.69
N ARG A 182 -15.31 -9.02 -24.09
CA ARG A 182 -16.31 -9.96 -24.63
C ARG A 182 -17.57 -10.10 -23.77
N TYR A 183 -17.40 -10.12 -22.45
CA TYR A 183 -18.51 -10.24 -21.48
C TYR A 183 -18.67 -8.97 -20.66
N GLY A 184 -18.11 -7.84 -21.10
CA GLY A 184 -17.97 -6.61 -20.36
C GLY A 184 -19.30 -6.00 -19.91
N ASP A 185 -20.34 -6.04 -20.75
CA ASP A 185 -21.67 -5.55 -20.38
C ASP A 185 -22.29 -6.36 -19.23
N LYS A 186 -22.12 -7.68 -19.25
CA LYS A 186 -22.59 -8.57 -18.18
C LYS A 186 -21.76 -8.37 -16.91
N MET A 187 -20.45 -8.22 -17.04
CA MET A 187 -19.54 -7.90 -15.92
C MET A 187 -19.94 -6.58 -15.26
N SER A 188 -20.16 -5.53 -16.04
CA SER A 188 -20.57 -4.22 -15.53
C SER A 188 -21.91 -4.28 -14.80
N SER A 189 -22.91 -4.98 -15.37
CA SER A 189 -24.22 -5.15 -14.76
C SER A 189 -24.16 -5.92 -13.45
N ALA A 190 -23.41 -7.03 -13.42
CA ALA A 190 -23.19 -7.84 -12.23
C ALA A 190 -22.45 -7.05 -11.12
N PHE A 191 -21.47 -6.23 -11.50
CA PHE A 191 -20.71 -5.36 -10.59
C PHE A 191 -21.61 -4.32 -9.93
N GLN A 192 -22.46 -3.63 -10.73
CA GLN A 192 -23.40 -2.65 -10.19
C GLN A 192 -24.45 -3.31 -9.27
N GLN A 193 -24.90 -4.52 -9.62
CA GLN A 193 -25.78 -5.29 -8.75
C GLN A 193 -25.12 -5.64 -7.43
N ALA A 194 -23.89 -6.16 -7.44
CA ALA A 194 -23.13 -6.51 -6.23
C ALA A 194 -22.93 -5.29 -5.32
N LYS A 195 -22.66 -4.12 -5.89
CA LYS A 195 -22.57 -2.83 -5.15
C LYS A 195 -23.91 -2.46 -4.52
N LYS A 196 -25.01 -2.54 -5.29
CA LYS A 196 -26.35 -2.21 -4.81
C LYS A 196 -26.80 -3.13 -3.68
N GLU A 197 -26.48 -4.42 -3.80
CA GLU A 197 -26.81 -5.45 -2.83
C GLU A 197 -25.83 -5.50 -1.64
N LYS A 198 -24.77 -4.68 -1.69
CA LYS A 198 -23.71 -4.58 -0.66
C LYS A 198 -23.08 -5.95 -0.32
N LEU A 199 -22.63 -6.67 -1.34
CA LEU A 199 -22.02 -7.98 -1.18
C LEU A 199 -20.52 -7.86 -0.89
N HIS A 200 -20.01 -8.67 0.03
CA HIS A 200 -18.59 -8.83 0.41
C HIS A 200 -17.79 -7.51 0.44
N VAL A 201 -16.94 -7.21 -0.53
CA VAL A 201 -16.12 -5.98 -0.56
C VAL A 201 -16.96 -4.70 -0.50
N PHE A 202 -18.20 -4.73 -0.95
CA PHE A 202 -19.13 -3.60 -0.94
C PHE A 202 -20.04 -3.58 0.29
N SER A 203 -19.93 -4.57 1.19
CA SER A 203 -20.84 -4.73 2.33
C SER A 203 -20.73 -3.63 3.38
N GLY A 204 -19.57 -2.97 3.47
CA GLY A 204 -19.25 -2.07 4.57
C GLY A 204 -19.10 -2.80 5.92
N LYS A 205 -19.12 -4.14 5.92
CA LYS A 205 -18.92 -4.99 7.11
C LYS A 205 -17.49 -5.49 7.15
N ASP A 206 -17.02 -5.83 8.33
CA ASP A 206 -15.72 -6.47 8.50
C ASP A 206 -15.72 -7.88 7.89
N ASP A 207 -14.60 -8.24 7.29
CA ASP A 207 -14.35 -9.59 6.82
C ASP A 207 -14.03 -10.47 8.05
N PRO A 208 -14.83 -11.53 8.32
CA PRO A 208 -14.61 -12.38 9.48
C PRO A 208 -13.30 -13.17 9.44
N ASP A 209 -12.71 -13.33 8.25
CA ASP A 209 -11.48 -14.08 8.02
C ASP A 209 -10.24 -13.19 7.96
N PHE A 210 -10.38 -11.86 8.15
CA PHE A 210 -9.30 -10.90 8.12
C PHE A 210 -8.92 -10.43 9.53
N PHE A 211 -7.62 -10.39 9.81
CA PHE A 211 -7.14 -9.89 11.09
C PHE A 211 -6.91 -8.38 11.03
N TYR A 212 -7.73 -7.63 11.74
CA TYR A 212 -7.67 -6.17 11.75
C TYR A 212 -6.63 -5.60 12.71
N GLY A 213 -6.15 -6.34 13.68
CA GLY A 213 -5.14 -5.94 14.67
C GLY A 213 -5.15 -4.46 15.05
N ASP A 214 -5.13 -4.15 16.33
CA ASP A 214 -5.00 -2.75 16.78
C ASP A 214 -3.60 -2.22 16.42
N ALA A 215 -3.51 -1.01 15.88
CA ALA A 215 -2.23 -0.33 15.68
C ALA A 215 -1.73 0.26 17.01
N TYR A 216 -0.42 0.22 17.24
CA TYR A 216 0.20 0.98 18.31
C TYR A 216 0.20 2.46 17.92
N GLU A 217 -0.52 3.29 18.69
CA GLU A 217 -0.50 4.75 18.51
C GLU A 217 0.78 5.29 19.12
N VAL A 218 1.67 5.82 18.29
CA VAL A 218 2.99 6.33 18.68
C VAL A 218 3.28 7.66 18.01
N ASP A 219 4.11 8.49 18.60
CA ASP A 219 4.73 9.62 17.90
C ASP A 219 6.01 9.18 17.18
N LEU A 220 6.49 10.00 16.24
CA LEU A 220 7.67 9.67 15.43
C LEU A 220 8.98 9.61 16.24
N LYS A 221 9.12 10.39 17.33
CA LYS A 221 10.25 10.27 18.25
C LYS A 221 10.28 8.89 18.88
N TRP A 222 9.15 8.49 19.49
CA TRP A 222 9.03 7.20 20.18
C TRP A 222 9.21 6.03 19.20
N LEU A 223 8.62 6.14 18.01
CA LEU A 223 8.79 5.11 16.98
C LEU A 223 10.26 5.01 16.54
N ARG A 224 10.94 6.12 16.32
CA ARG A 224 12.33 6.14 15.86
C ARG A 224 13.31 5.57 16.91
N THR A 225 13.14 5.95 18.19
CA THR A 225 14.00 5.47 19.27
C THR A 225 13.78 4.00 19.61
N ASN A 226 12.64 3.42 19.23
CA ASN A 226 12.23 2.07 19.56
C ASN A 226 11.92 1.19 18.34
N ILE A 227 12.37 1.59 17.15
CA ILE A 227 11.90 1.03 15.87
C ILE A 227 12.03 -0.49 15.78
N SER A 228 13.11 -1.08 16.31
CA SER A 228 13.34 -2.52 16.28
C SER A 228 12.37 -3.32 17.15
N LEU A 229 11.78 -2.70 18.18
CA LEU A 229 10.77 -3.33 19.01
C LEU A 229 9.43 -3.47 18.28
N TYR A 230 9.19 -2.63 17.27
CA TYR A 230 7.96 -2.62 16.47
C TYR A 230 8.07 -3.48 15.20
N ASP A 231 9.15 -4.24 15.03
CA ASP A 231 9.30 -5.10 13.83
C ASP A 231 8.07 -6.00 13.63
N ASN A 232 7.54 -6.00 12.39
CA ASN A 232 6.30 -6.68 12.01
C ASN A 232 5.03 -6.26 12.80
N SER A 233 5.09 -5.16 13.54
CA SER A 233 3.95 -4.63 14.28
C SER A 233 3.25 -3.52 13.48
N LYS A 234 1.92 -3.44 13.63
CA LYS A 234 1.14 -2.35 13.05
C LYS A 234 1.23 -1.13 13.96
N VAL A 235 1.61 0.00 13.38
CA VAL A 235 1.74 1.30 14.06
C VAL A 235 0.84 2.34 13.40
N ALA A 236 0.47 3.36 14.18
CA ALA A 236 -0.18 4.56 13.68
C ALA A 236 0.55 5.79 14.25
N PHE A 237 0.91 6.72 13.37
CA PHE A 237 1.62 7.94 13.73
C PHE A 237 1.21 9.11 12.84
N GLU A 238 1.42 10.32 13.31
CA GLU A 238 1.16 11.54 12.54
C GLU A 238 2.46 12.19 12.07
N GLY A 239 2.38 12.94 10.97
CA GLY A 239 3.47 13.76 10.47
C GLY A 239 3.15 14.41 9.14
N VAL A 240 4.06 15.26 8.66
CA VAL A 240 3.98 15.98 7.39
C VAL A 240 4.72 15.19 6.32
N VAL A 241 4.07 14.95 5.19
CA VAL A 241 4.71 14.37 4.00
C VAL A 241 5.62 15.42 3.37
N THR A 242 6.93 15.18 3.41
CA THR A 242 7.95 16.15 2.94
C THR A 242 8.42 15.87 1.53
N TYR A 243 8.47 14.61 1.14
CA TYR A 243 8.92 14.20 -0.20
C TYR A 243 8.23 12.91 -0.66
N ASN A 244 8.09 12.74 -2.00
CA ASN A 244 7.58 11.52 -2.64
C ASN A 244 8.61 11.01 -3.66
N ASN A 245 9.05 9.77 -3.49
CA ASN A 245 10.03 9.08 -4.34
C ASN A 245 9.35 8.01 -5.24
N ASN A 246 8.17 8.32 -5.78
CA ASN A 246 7.36 7.49 -6.71
C ASN A 246 6.82 6.16 -6.16
N ASN A 247 7.37 5.60 -5.11
CA ASN A 247 6.86 4.39 -4.43
C ASN A 247 6.94 4.48 -2.90
N SER A 248 7.50 5.58 -2.41
CA SER A 248 7.65 5.87 -0.99
C SER A 248 7.48 7.35 -0.72
N VAL A 249 6.98 7.70 0.44
CA VAL A 249 7.00 9.07 0.96
C VAL A 249 7.84 9.13 2.23
N TYR A 250 8.37 10.32 2.50
CA TYR A 250 9.03 10.63 3.77
C TYR A 250 8.09 11.49 4.59
N VAL A 251 7.89 11.08 5.83
CA VAL A 251 6.98 11.74 6.77
C VAL A 251 7.77 12.18 7.98
N GLU A 252 7.63 13.43 8.41
CA GLU A 252 8.33 13.96 9.58
C GLU A 252 7.39 14.69 10.52
N ASP A 253 7.75 14.70 11.81
CA ASP A 253 7.07 15.51 12.82
C ASP A 253 8.07 16.11 13.81
N TYR A 254 7.68 17.25 14.39
CA TYR A 254 8.49 18.00 15.35
C TYR A 254 8.21 17.56 16.77
N ASP A 255 9.27 17.29 17.52
CA ASP A 255 9.22 17.05 18.96
C ASP A 255 9.77 18.25 19.73
N ALA A 256 8.91 18.89 20.53
CA ALA A 256 9.26 20.11 21.25
C ALA A 256 10.17 19.86 22.46
N GLU A 257 10.25 18.63 22.97
CA GLU A 257 11.07 18.29 24.11
C GLU A 257 12.55 18.21 23.73
N THR A 258 12.84 17.64 22.56
CA THR A 258 14.20 17.52 22.04
C THR A 258 14.59 18.64 21.07
N ASP A 259 13.65 19.51 20.68
CA ASP A 259 13.80 20.51 19.61
C ASP A 259 14.26 19.90 18.29
N MET A 260 13.76 18.70 17.96
CA MET A 260 14.16 17.96 16.77
C MET A 260 12.95 17.53 15.93
N TYR A 261 13.23 17.24 14.66
CA TYR A 261 12.32 16.50 13.79
C TYR A 261 12.72 15.03 13.77
N TYR A 262 11.72 14.16 13.79
CA TYR A 262 11.86 12.71 13.62
C TYR A 262 11.09 12.28 12.37
N GLY A 263 11.66 11.35 11.62
CA GLY A 263 11.08 10.98 10.35
C GLY A 263 10.93 9.47 10.14
N MET A 264 10.08 9.12 9.18
CA MET A 264 9.85 7.74 8.75
C MET A 264 9.69 7.65 7.25
N SER A 265 10.35 6.65 6.65
CA SER A 265 10.07 6.23 5.27
C SER A 265 8.81 5.38 5.24
N VAL A 266 7.86 5.74 4.38
CA VAL A 266 6.57 5.07 4.23
C VAL A 266 6.48 4.54 2.80
N TYR A 267 6.62 3.21 2.67
CA TYR A 267 6.56 2.54 1.38
C TYR A 267 5.11 2.20 1.02
N TYR A 268 4.62 2.76 -0.06
CA TYR A 268 3.27 2.49 -0.58
C TYR A 268 3.29 1.64 -1.87
N GLY A 269 4.47 1.37 -2.44
CA GLY A 269 4.62 0.50 -3.60
C GLY A 269 3.96 1.04 -4.85
N TYR A 270 3.09 0.24 -5.44
CA TYR A 270 2.33 0.57 -6.66
C TYR A 270 0.86 0.89 -6.38
N GLU A 271 0.55 1.36 -5.17
CA GLU A 271 -0.80 1.80 -4.81
C GLU A 271 -1.30 2.90 -5.74
N THR A 272 -2.61 2.97 -5.90
CA THR A 272 -3.31 3.95 -6.75
C THR A 272 -4.49 4.55 -5.99
N GLY A 273 -5.15 5.52 -6.58
CA GLY A 273 -6.42 6.04 -6.05
C GLY A 273 -6.26 7.05 -4.91
N GLU A 274 -7.18 7.01 -3.94
CA GLU A 274 -7.28 8.03 -2.90
C GLU A 274 -6.11 8.00 -1.92
N LEU A 275 -5.49 6.85 -1.67
CA LEU A 275 -4.32 6.77 -0.79
C LEU A 275 -3.18 7.67 -1.28
N LEU A 276 -2.95 7.76 -2.60
CA LEU A 276 -1.95 8.68 -3.16
C LEU A 276 -2.33 10.16 -2.98
N ASN A 277 -3.63 10.49 -2.98
CA ASN A 277 -4.09 11.84 -2.68
C ASN A 277 -3.85 12.22 -1.22
N ILE A 278 -3.99 11.27 -0.32
CA ILE A 278 -3.67 11.42 1.10
C ILE A 278 -2.17 11.67 1.28
N LEU A 279 -1.31 10.89 0.61
CA LEU A 279 0.15 10.94 0.73
C LEU A 279 0.83 12.02 -0.13
N LYS A 280 0.11 13.06 -0.58
CA LYS A 280 0.73 14.18 -1.31
C LYS A 280 1.66 14.99 -0.41
N VAL A 281 2.77 15.43 -0.98
CA VAL A 281 3.71 16.35 -0.32
C VAL A 281 2.98 17.60 0.17
N GLY A 282 3.25 18.01 1.40
CA GLY A 282 2.59 19.11 2.10
C GLY A 282 1.33 18.71 2.86
N ASN A 283 0.87 17.47 2.78
CA ASN A 283 -0.19 16.99 3.64
C ASN A 283 0.38 16.58 5.01
N ARG A 284 -0.32 16.95 6.10
CA ARG A 284 -0.20 16.29 7.38
C ARG A 284 -1.12 15.07 7.35
N VAL A 285 -0.58 13.94 7.71
CA VAL A 285 -1.27 12.65 7.61
C VAL A 285 -1.18 11.90 8.94
N ARG A 286 -2.17 11.04 9.21
CA ARG A 286 -2.02 9.93 10.13
C ARG A 286 -1.81 8.68 9.28
N VAL A 287 -0.63 8.10 9.37
CA VAL A 287 -0.24 6.87 8.68
C VAL A 287 -0.58 5.67 9.56
N VAL A 288 -1.18 4.66 8.98
CA VAL A 288 -1.38 3.35 9.62
C VAL A 288 -0.76 2.29 8.72
N GLY A 289 0.21 1.55 9.24
CA GLY A 289 0.92 0.53 8.48
C GLY A 289 1.80 -0.36 9.35
N THR A 290 2.53 -1.26 8.73
CA THR A 290 3.38 -2.25 9.41
C THR A 290 4.85 -1.83 9.33
N VAL A 291 5.54 -1.82 10.46
CA VAL A 291 6.99 -1.61 10.51
C VAL A 291 7.69 -2.80 9.91
N THR A 292 8.58 -2.58 8.96
CA THR A 292 9.37 -3.63 8.29
C THR A 292 10.82 -3.19 8.13
N TYR A 293 11.74 -4.14 8.31
CA TYR A 293 13.15 -3.90 7.99
C TYR A 293 13.40 -4.17 6.50
N TYR A 294 13.92 -3.18 5.79
CA TYR A 294 14.29 -3.28 4.38
C TYR A 294 15.76 -3.70 4.27
N GLU A 295 16.02 -5.00 4.16
CA GLU A 295 17.37 -5.59 4.20
C GLU A 295 18.31 -5.01 3.14
N THR A 296 17.84 -4.82 1.90
CA THR A 296 18.67 -4.29 0.81
C THR A 296 19.16 -2.86 1.09
N GLY A 297 18.34 -2.03 1.74
CA GLY A 297 18.70 -0.66 2.11
C GLY A 297 19.31 -0.56 3.50
N GLY A 298 19.21 -1.60 4.32
CA GLY A 298 19.67 -1.58 5.70
C GLY A 298 18.88 -0.62 6.60
N THR A 299 17.61 -0.36 6.28
CA THR A 299 16.79 0.65 6.94
C THR A 299 15.42 0.13 7.32
N TRP A 300 14.79 0.79 8.30
CA TRP A 300 13.42 0.56 8.68
C TRP A 300 12.46 1.44 7.85
N GLN A 301 11.32 0.88 7.50
CA GLN A 301 10.24 1.58 6.82
C GLN A 301 8.88 1.12 7.36
N VAL A 302 7.84 1.90 7.09
CA VAL A 302 6.46 1.47 7.29
C VAL A 302 5.88 1.11 5.93
N SER A 303 5.31 -0.09 5.82
CA SER A 303 4.71 -0.63 4.59
C SER A 303 3.34 -1.22 4.88
N GLY A 304 2.68 -1.80 3.88
CA GLY A 304 1.38 -2.44 4.07
C GLY A 304 0.36 -1.46 4.67
N LEU A 305 0.22 -0.28 4.05
CA LEU A 305 -0.62 0.79 4.57
C LEU A 305 -2.08 0.34 4.66
N SER A 306 -2.71 0.69 5.77
CA SER A 306 -4.14 0.44 5.95
C SER A 306 -4.95 1.55 5.30
N TYR A 307 -5.67 1.22 4.23
CA TYR A 307 -6.67 2.10 3.63
C TYR A 307 -7.79 1.26 3.04
N ARG A 308 -9.01 1.53 3.48
CA ARG A 308 -10.23 0.81 3.10
C ARG A 308 -11.07 1.72 2.21
N GLU A 309 -10.94 1.58 0.90
CA GLU A 309 -11.57 2.47 -0.09
C GLU A 309 -13.10 2.55 0.11
N PHE A 310 -13.73 1.43 0.42
CA PHE A 310 -15.18 1.36 0.64
C PHE A 310 -15.64 1.73 2.06
N LYS A 311 -14.69 2.05 2.93
CA LYS A 311 -14.92 2.54 4.29
C LYS A 311 -13.99 3.72 4.60
N PRO A 312 -14.10 4.84 3.87
CA PRO A 312 -13.13 5.95 3.97
C PRO A 312 -13.07 6.58 5.37
N ASN A 313 -14.13 6.44 6.17
CA ASN A 313 -14.19 6.95 7.55
C ASN A 313 -13.79 5.91 8.61
N ASP A 314 -13.19 4.78 8.21
CA ASP A 314 -12.72 3.79 9.17
C ASP A 314 -11.56 4.37 10.00
N PRO A 315 -11.62 4.29 11.34
CA PRO A 315 -10.57 4.85 12.21
C PRO A 315 -9.22 4.14 12.05
N GLY A 316 -9.19 2.95 11.48
CA GLY A 316 -7.97 2.22 11.13
C GLY A 316 -7.31 2.65 9.83
N ASN A 317 -7.89 3.58 9.08
CA ASN A 317 -7.31 4.05 7.82
C ASN A 317 -6.15 5.03 8.04
N THR A 318 -5.24 5.04 7.05
CA THR A 318 -4.37 6.19 6.78
C THR A 318 -5.23 7.34 6.27
N ILE A 319 -5.12 8.52 6.88
CA ILE A 319 -5.97 9.67 6.56
C ILE A 319 -5.17 10.96 6.42
N LYS A 320 -5.70 11.91 5.64
CA LYS A 320 -5.22 13.29 5.59
C LYS A 320 -5.85 14.09 6.73
N ILE A 321 -5.01 14.81 7.49
CA ILE A 321 -5.42 15.69 8.59
C ILE A 321 -5.53 17.13 8.10
N SER A 322 -4.50 17.61 7.39
CA SER A 322 -4.46 18.96 6.81
C SER A 322 -3.58 18.98 5.56
N GLU A 323 -3.57 20.10 4.87
CA GLU A 323 -2.74 20.33 3.68
C GLU A 323 -2.03 21.68 3.75
N GLY A 324 -1.09 21.94 2.85
CA GLY A 324 -0.32 23.19 2.80
C GLY A 324 0.78 23.32 3.85
N ASN A 325 1.22 22.21 4.44
CA ASN A 325 2.30 22.19 5.41
C ASN A 325 3.65 22.22 4.68
N ALA A 326 4.62 22.95 5.23
CA ALA A 326 5.98 23.00 4.69
C ALA A 326 6.86 21.90 5.30
N ALA A 327 7.80 21.38 4.51
CA ALA A 327 8.91 20.57 5.02
C ALA A 327 9.80 21.44 5.93
N SER A 328 10.36 20.85 6.99
CA SER A 328 11.17 21.57 7.97
C SER A 328 12.45 22.13 7.34
N ASN A 329 13.11 21.35 6.49
CA ASN A 329 14.43 21.63 5.96
C ASN A 329 15.37 22.17 7.06
N ARG A 330 15.29 21.55 8.27
CA ARG A 330 16.07 21.97 9.42
C ARG A 330 17.55 22.05 9.04
N GLU A 331 18.18 23.19 9.29
CA GLU A 331 19.62 23.32 9.11
C GLU A 331 20.33 22.48 10.18
N ILE A 332 21.21 21.59 9.74
CA ILE A 332 21.96 20.68 10.62
C ILE A 332 23.47 20.91 10.44
N ASP A 333 24.17 20.75 11.57
CA ASP A 333 25.62 20.82 11.61
C ASP A 333 26.24 19.54 11.02
N PRO A 334 27.10 19.61 10.00
CA PRO A 334 27.78 18.46 9.42
C PRO A 334 28.60 17.63 10.42
N GLU A 335 29.24 18.25 11.41
CA GLU A 335 30.02 17.52 12.43
C GLU A 335 29.10 16.73 13.37
N LEU A 336 27.99 17.36 13.78
CA LEU A 336 26.96 16.66 14.57
C LEU A 336 26.35 15.50 13.78
N PHE A 337 26.08 15.70 12.49
CA PHE A 337 25.52 14.66 11.60
C PHE A 337 26.45 13.45 11.46
N THR A 338 27.74 13.67 11.30
CA THR A 338 28.70 12.59 11.02
C THR A 338 29.21 11.87 12.26
N GLY A 339 29.34 12.58 13.38
CA GLY A 339 29.97 12.04 14.59
C GLY A 339 29.20 12.27 15.89
N GLY A 340 28.06 12.99 15.84
CA GLY A 340 27.32 13.34 17.04
C GLY A 340 26.48 12.21 17.62
N TYR A 341 26.28 12.28 18.93
CA TYR A 341 25.40 11.40 19.69
C TYR A 341 24.46 12.23 20.54
N MET A 342 23.28 11.68 20.78
CA MET A 342 22.28 12.26 21.71
C MET A 342 21.69 11.17 22.60
N ASP A 343 21.50 11.51 23.86
CA ASP A 343 20.82 10.66 24.82
C ASP A 343 19.30 10.95 24.78
N VAL A 344 18.51 9.94 24.47
CA VAL A 344 17.06 10.04 24.34
C VAL A 344 16.43 8.85 25.07
N GLU A 345 15.26 9.06 25.67
CA GLU A 345 14.51 7.98 26.30
C GLU A 345 14.02 6.96 25.27
N ALA A 346 14.23 5.70 25.60
CA ALA A 346 13.76 4.56 24.83
C ALA A 346 13.11 3.51 25.73
N ALA A 347 12.19 2.73 25.20
CA ALA A 347 11.56 1.63 25.91
C ALA A 347 12.55 0.50 26.20
N VAL A 348 12.37 -0.17 27.33
CA VAL A 348 13.10 -1.40 27.66
C VAL A 348 12.54 -2.58 26.83
N SER A 349 11.21 -2.62 26.65
CA SER A 349 10.52 -3.59 25.77
C SER A 349 9.19 -3.02 25.29
N LEU A 350 8.58 -3.63 24.26
CA LEU A 350 7.37 -3.12 23.62
C LEU A 350 6.19 -2.90 24.56
N ASP A 351 5.98 -3.80 25.53
CA ASP A 351 4.87 -3.76 26.47
C ASP A 351 5.25 -3.21 27.84
N SER A 352 6.48 -2.72 28.02
CA SER A 352 6.96 -2.13 29.29
C SER A 352 6.62 -0.66 29.37
N GLU A 353 6.25 -0.20 30.57
CA GLU A 353 6.21 1.24 30.90
C GLU A 353 7.59 1.77 31.32
N ASP A 354 8.58 0.86 31.45
CA ASP A 354 9.94 1.23 31.83
C ASP A 354 10.68 1.85 30.64
N VAL A 355 11.31 2.97 30.88
CA VAL A 355 12.16 3.70 29.93
C VAL A 355 13.57 3.79 30.46
N GLU A 356 14.54 3.80 29.57
CA GLU A 356 15.93 4.05 29.89
C GLU A 356 16.51 5.09 28.92
N SER A 357 17.47 5.87 29.39
CA SER A 357 18.20 6.79 28.52
C SER A 357 19.22 5.99 27.69
N LYS A 358 19.10 6.07 26.37
CA LYS A 358 20.01 5.43 25.40
C LYS A 358 20.72 6.49 24.59
N SER A 359 22.00 6.24 24.29
CA SER A 359 22.79 7.08 23.38
C SER A 359 22.63 6.62 21.94
N PHE A 360 22.12 7.50 21.10
CA PHE A 360 21.90 7.26 19.67
C PHE A 360 22.84 8.15 18.85
N LYS A 361 23.27 7.67 17.68
CA LYS A 361 23.86 8.57 16.69
C LYS A 361 22.82 9.61 16.28
N TYR A 362 23.23 10.87 16.21
CA TYR A 362 22.31 11.95 15.82
C TYR A 362 21.65 11.68 14.46
N ALA A 363 22.42 11.18 13.48
CA ALA A 363 21.91 10.86 12.16
C ALA A 363 20.85 9.73 12.15
N ASP A 364 20.92 8.75 13.09
CA ASP A 364 19.91 7.71 13.25
C ASP A 364 18.57 8.30 13.73
N LEU A 365 18.62 9.29 14.62
CA LEU A 365 17.42 9.92 15.17
C LEU A 365 16.66 10.74 14.11
N ILE A 366 17.41 11.46 13.26
CA ILE A 366 16.84 12.33 12.22
C ILE A 366 16.65 11.62 10.87
N MET A 367 16.78 10.28 10.82
CA MET A 367 16.56 9.52 9.59
C MET A 367 15.19 9.83 8.97
N SER A 368 15.18 9.95 7.64
CA SER A 368 13.97 10.24 6.84
C SER A 368 13.37 11.65 7.07
N THR A 369 14.07 12.55 7.77
CA THR A 369 13.67 13.96 7.88
C THR A 369 14.23 14.81 6.76
N SER A 370 13.55 15.93 6.48
CA SER A 370 14.05 16.96 5.57
C SER A 370 15.05 17.87 6.26
N VAL A 371 16.22 18.02 5.66
CA VAL A 371 17.33 18.79 6.23
C VAL A 371 17.96 19.74 5.22
N SER A 372 18.70 20.71 5.72
CA SER A 372 19.61 21.53 4.92
C SER A 372 21.00 21.53 5.52
N MET A 373 22.02 21.56 4.67
CA MET A 373 23.42 21.77 5.06
C MET A 373 24.04 22.84 4.17
N LYS A 374 24.94 23.64 4.72
CA LYS A 374 25.57 24.76 4.02
C LYS A 374 27.10 24.63 3.97
N ASN A 375 27.68 25.35 3.00
CA ASN A 375 29.14 25.49 2.85
C ASN A 375 29.86 24.14 2.71
N LEU A 376 29.26 23.17 2.02
CA LEU A 376 29.84 21.86 1.76
C LEU A 376 30.83 21.98 0.56
N GLN A 377 32.12 21.75 0.77
CA GLN A 377 33.10 21.73 -0.31
C GLN A 377 33.12 20.34 -0.96
N VAL A 378 32.73 20.23 -2.21
CA VAL A 378 32.76 18.97 -2.96
C VAL A 378 34.19 18.60 -3.32
N ILE A 379 34.71 17.53 -2.74
CA ILE A 379 36.08 17.07 -2.91
C ILE A 379 36.19 15.86 -3.86
N ASP A 380 35.11 15.09 -4.02
CA ASP A 380 35.05 13.96 -4.93
C ASP A 380 33.60 13.75 -5.45
N VAL A 381 33.47 13.18 -6.63
CA VAL A 381 32.16 12.83 -7.25
C VAL A 381 32.24 11.45 -7.85
N TYR A 382 31.43 10.55 -7.34
CA TYR A 382 31.18 9.24 -7.94
C TYR A 382 29.89 9.28 -8.75
N THR A 383 29.97 8.98 -10.05
CA THR A 383 28.80 8.85 -10.94
C THR A 383 28.46 7.39 -11.15
N THR A 384 27.20 7.04 -10.97
CA THR A 384 26.69 5.67 -11.20
C THR A 384 26.64 5.39 -12.69
N HIS A 385 27.20 4.25 -13.11
CA HIS A 385 27.17 3.76 -14.50
C HIS A 385 26.73 2.30 -14.51
N ASN A 386 25.41 2.05 -14.61
CA ASN A 386 24.85 0.71 -14.55
C ASN A 386 23.78 0.41 -15.59
N GLY A 387 23.46 1.38 -16.47
CA GLY A 387 22.44 1.26 -17.51
C GLY A 387 21.00 1.13 -17.00
N GLY A 388 20.77 1.37 -15.69
CA GLY A 388 19.44 1.36 -15.08
C GLY A 388 18.88 2.77 -14.85
N ASP A 389 17.77 2.88 -14.14
CA ASP A 389 17.06 4.14 -13.89
C ASP A 389 17.86 5.19 -13.12
N ASN A 390 18.92 4.77 -12.43
CA ASN A 390 19.83 5.66 -11.69
C ASN A 390 21.19 5.86 -12.40
N ASP A 391 21.31 5.48 -13.67
CA ASP A 391 22.52 5.75 -14.47
C ASP A 391 22.69 7.25 -14.69
N GLY A 392 23.80 7.81 -14.18
CA GLY A 392 24.04 9.25 -14.12
C GLY A 392 23.74 9.90 -12.75
N ALA A 393 23.19 9.15 -11.79
CA ALA A 393 23.07 9.64 -10.42
C ALA A 393 24.43 9.72 -9.73
N MET A 394 24.64 10.77 -8.89
CA MET A 394 25.95 11.06 -8.31
C MET A 394 25.97 10.91 -6.79
N THR A 395 27.12 10.53 -6.25
CA THR A 395 27.46 10.73 -4.82
C THR A 395 28.55 11.79 -4.75
N LEU A 396 28.22 12.92 -4.14
CA LEU A 396 29.14 14.02 -3.91
C LEU A 396 29.74 13.84 -2.52
N THR A 397 31.03 13.56 -2.42
CA THR A 397 31.73 13.53 -1.13
C THR A 397 32.16 14.95 -0.79
N CYS A 398 31.65 15.46 0.32
CA CYS A 398 31.79 16.86 0.70
C CYS A 398 32.55 17.01 2.01
N LYS A 399 33.42 18.04 2.10
CA LYS A 399 34.08 18.49 3.33
C LYS A 399 33.35 19.69 3.92
N ALA A 400 33.17 19.67 5.26
CA ALA A 400 32.70 20.79 6.06
C ALA A 400 33.40 20.75 7.42
N GLY A 401 34.44 21.61 7.62
CA GLY A 401 35.33 21.48 8.78
C GLY A 401 36.04 20.14 8.78
N ASP A 402 36.00 19.42 9.89
CA ASP A 402 36.54 18.06 10.01
C ASP A 402 35.58 16.98 9.50
N ALA A 403 34.29 17.29 9.27
CA ALA A 403 33.30 16.37 8.79
C ALA A 403 33.47 16.01 7.31
N THR A 404 33.12 14.80 6.95
CA THR A 404 32.92 14.35 5.57
C THR A 404 31.51 13.84 5.40
N VAL A 405 30.72 14.47 4.53
CA VAL A 405 29.32 14.19 4.30
C VAL A 405 29.13 13.72 2.86
N ASP A 406 28.41 12.62 2.68
CA ASP A 406 27.97 12.20 1.35
C ASP A 406 26.60 12.79 1.01
N VAL A 407 26.53 13.41 -0.17
CA VAL A 407 25.30 13.91 -0.76
C VAL A 407 24.95 13.04 -1.95
N ARG A 408 23.92 12.23 -1.84
CA ARG A 408 23.46 11.35 -2.91
C ARG A 408 22.39 12.04 -3.75
N THR A 409 22.59 12.11 -5.06
CA THR A 409 21.57 12.65 -5.98
C THR A 409 20.85 11.51 -6.71
N ILE A 410 19.64 11.79 -7.21
CA ILE A 410 19.10 11.10 -8.37
C ILE A 410 19.80 11.62 -9.64
N VAL A 411 19.41 11.14 -10.83
CA VAL A 411 19.83 11.76 -12.09
C VAL A 411 19.28 13.18 -12.15
N LEU A 412 20.16 14.18 -12.15
CA LEU A 412 19.80 15.60 -12.12
C LEU A 412 19.87 16.21 -13.51
N TYR A 413 18.97 17.14 -13.78
CA TYR A 413 18.91 17.91 -15.04
C TYR A 413 18.91 19.40 -14.76
N ASP A 414 19.56 20.16 -15.63
CA ASP A 414 19.50 21.63 -15.64
C ASP A 414 18.14 22.14 -16.16
N GLU A 415 17.92 23.46 -16.15
CA GLU A 415 16.68 24.06 -16.64
C GLU A 415 16.47 23.89 -18.16
N ALA A 416 17.52 23.58 -18.92
CA ALA A 416 17.46 23.29 -20.35
C ALA A 416 17.18 21.79 -20.63
N GLY A 417 17.13 20.95 -19.59
CA GLY A 417 16.91 19.51 -19.71
C GLY A 417 18.18 18.71 -20.00
N ASN A 418 19.38 19.28 -19.85
CA ASN A 418 20.62 18.54 -19.97
C ASN A 418 20.96 17.86 -18.65
N MET A 419 21.44 16.62 -18.73
CA MET A 419 21.91 15.89 -17.55
C MET A 419 23.13 16.57 -16.94
N LEU A 420 23.09 16.83 -15.63
CA LEU A 420 24.22 17.34 -14.88
C LEU A 420 25.26 16.24 -14.67
N THR A 421 26.51 16.61 -14.75
CA THR A 421 27.66 15.71 -14.59
C THR A 421 28.54 16.18 -13.42
N ASP A 422 29.57 15.42 -13.09
CA ASP A 422 30.60 15.72 -12.07
C ASP A 422 31.15 17.14 -12.16
N SER A 423 31.38 17.65 -13.37
CA SER A 423 31.89 19.00 -13.62
C SER A 423 30.96 20.11 -13.09
N ALA A 424 29.71 19.83 -12.86
CA ALA A 424 28.76 20.77 -12.26
C ALA A 424 29.10 21.07 -10.78
N PHE A 425 29.73 20.11 -10.08
CA PHE A 425 29.88 20.15 -8.63
C PHE A 425 31.33 20.03 -8.14
N LEU A 426 32.18 19.23 -8.79
CA LEU A 426 33.53 18.93 -8.32
C LEU A 426 34.34 20.20 -8.10
N GLY A 427 34.95 20.33 -6.93
CA GLY A 427 35.77 21.46 -6.51
C GLY A 427 35.00 22.72 -6.12
N LYS A 428 33.67 22.68 -6.12
CA LYS A 428 32.79 23.80 -5.75
C LYS A 428 32.30 23.69 -4.32
N THR A 429 31.85 24.79 -3.77
CA THR A 429 31.12 24.86 -2.50
C THR A 429 29.64 24.86 -2.80
N ILE A 430 28.86 24.02 -2.07
CA ILE A 430 27.42 23.87 -2.28
C ILE A 430 26.65 24.00 -0.95
N ASP A 431 25.43 24.49 -1.06
CA ASP A 431 24.42 24.31 -0.03
C ASP A 431 23.38 23.29 -0.56
N VAL A 432 22.91 22.41 0.29
CA VAL A 432 21.97 21.35 -0.10
C VAL A 432 20.73 21.32 0.79
N LYS A 433 19.60 20.93 0.18
CA LYS A 433 18.40 20.46 0.87
C LYS A 433 18.11 19.04 0.43
N GLY A 434 17.71 18.21 1.36
CA GLY A 434 17.43 16.81 1.04
C GLY A 434 16.84 16.05 2.21
N ILE A 435 16.77 14.75 2.05
CA ILE A 435 16.26 13.81 3.08
C ILE A 435 17.45 13.05 3.65
N VAL A 436 17.49 12.90 4.97
CA VAL A 436 18.45 11.99 5.61
C VAL A 436 18.14 10.56 5.22
N ASP A 437 19.11 9.91 4.59
CA ASP A 437 19.02 8.55 4.05
C ASP A 437 20.20 7.71 4.54
N TYR A 438 20.10 6.40 4.41
CA TYR A 438 21.14 5.46 4.78
C TYR A 438 21.40 4.50 3.64
N PHE A 439 22.65 4.32 3.28
CA PHE A 439 23.03 3.39 2.23
C PHE A 439 24.43 2.81 2.49
N SER A 440 24.53 1.49 2.33
CA SER A 440 25.83 0.76 2.40
C SER A 440 26.67 1.05 3.67
N GLY A 441 26.00 1.22 4.82
CA GLY A 441 26.68 1.40 6.10
C GLY A 441 26.90 2.87 6.51
N SER A 442 26.50 3.84 5.69
CA SER A 442 26.72 5.27 5.92
C SER A 442 25.46 6.09 5.79
N HIS A 443 25.33 7.13 6.66
CA HIS A 443 24.30 8.15 6.49
C HIS A 443 24.72 9.13 5.39
N GLN A 444 23.73 9.58 4.63
CA GLN A 444 23.90 10.53 3.53
C GLN A 444 22.71 11.51 3.49
N VAL A 445 22.87 12.62 2.79
CA VAL A 445 21.76 13.50 2.43
C VAL A 445 21.36 13.20 0.99
N LYS A 446 20.12 12.73 0.79
CA LYS A 446 19.61 12.42 -0.54
C LYS A 446 18.87 13.60 -1.14
N VAL A 447 19.30 14.02 -2.31
CA VAL A 447 18.77 15.17 -3.05
C VAL A 447 18.05 14.68 -4.32
N PHE A 448 16.89 15.25 -4.56
CA PHE A 448 16.00 14.79 -5.61
C PHE A 448 15.76 15.81 -6.74
N SER A 449 16.34 17.00 -6.63
CA SER A 449 16.21 18.04 -7.62
C SER A 449 17.47 18.90 -7.67
N ALA A 450 17.87 19.34 -8.86
CA ALA A 450 18.95 20.30 -9.01
C ALA A 450 18.66 21.63 -8.29
N LYS A 451 17.39 21.99 -8.10
CA LYS A 451 16.95 23.20 -7.37
C LYS A 451 17.25 23.15 -5.87
N ASP A 452 17.47 21.95 -5.33
CA ASP A 452 17.82 21.74 -3.93
C ASP A 452 19.33 21.83 -3.67
N ILE A 453 20.12 22.12 -4.70
CA ILE A 453 21.57 22.38 -4.62
C ILE A 453 21.86 23.80 -5.09
N THR A 454 22.39 24.62 -4.20
CA THR A 454 22.92 25.95 -4.55
C THR A 454 24.44 25.84 -4.68
N VAL A 455 24.97 26.20 -5.84
CA VAL A 455 26.43 26.21 -6.11
C VAL A 455 26.94 27.63 -5.95
N HIS A 456 28.05 27.78 -5.18
CA HIS A 456 28.72 29.08 -4.91
C HIS A 456 29.96 29.28 -5.75
#